data_956cfa50d4dda63b0361e75ea453b440
#
_entry.id   956cfa50d4dda63b0361e75ea453b440
#
_cell.length_a   1.000
_cell.length_b   1.000
_cell.length_c   1.000
_cell.angle_alpha   90.00
_cell.angle_beta   90.00
_cell.angle_gamma   90.00
#
_symmetry.space_group_name_H-M   'P 1'
#
loop_
_entity.id
_entity.type
_entity.pdbx_description
1 polymer ?
#
loop_
_entity_poly.entity_id
_entity_poly.type
_entity_poly.pdbx_seq_one_letter_code
_entity_poly.pdbx_strand_id
1 'polypeptide(L)'
;MSLQLPGETELENRPSVEAKALRINLNKYIYGTFAEIGAGQEVARHFFRSGAASGTIAKTISAYDKNFSDNIYGEEDDKRYVTEARLNKMLNHEMRLLEERISREENPHKMFFTYANTVTTIDFAKKFKGHGWMGIRYQIDPKQPYSEITLHVRFHQTEARLQQEVLGLIGVNLVYGAFYKYNEPKKLLRYLYDNIDEDAIEIDTINFNGPLFEEVDNRLMSLQLVRNGMTDAVMFNPEGNNILPARELYKKNILTLRGSFRPVTLVNIDMFEKALDAFIHEPEVEEDKTVVIFEITLSNLRAQGEIDEKDFMDRAKLLCSLGHVVMISNFKEYYKLVDYLSQYTKKQMALCMGVNNFVEIFDEQYYQDLGGGILEAFGKMFYNNLKVYLYPMKDDKGIVINSNNLKLHPRMKDFYKFFKYNGKVVDIFDFEEDYLNIFSRKILQQIREGESDWEKHLPEGIAELIKKNKMFGIKP
;
A
#
# COMPACT_ATOMS: atom_id res chain seq x y z
N MET A 1 2.53 -4.89 17.36
CA MET A 1 1.31 -5.72 17.54
C MET A 1 1.56 -6.99 16.75
N SER A 2 1.75 -8.14 17.42
CA SER A 2 2.02 -9.41 16.76
C SER A 2 0.89 -9.73 15.79
N LEU A 3 1.23 -10.18 14.58
CA LEU A 3 0.34 -10.92 13.70
C LEU A 3 -0.45 -11.92 14.56
N GLN A 4 -1.75 -12.00 14.36
CA GLN A 4 -2.49 -13.16 14.86
C GLN A 4 -1.98 -14.37 14.10
N LEU A 5 -1.01 -15.07 14.70
CA LEU A 5 -0.51 -16.32 14.18
C LEU A 5 -1.69 -17.27 13.98
N PRO A 6 -1.72 -18.05 12.89
CA PRO A 6 -2.62 -19.19 12.78
C PRO A 6 -2.46 -20.06 14.02
N GLY A 7 -3.55 -20.62 14.53
CA GLY A 7 -3.48 -21.52 15.68
C GLY A 7 -2.47 -22.63 15.44
N GLU A 8 -1.83 -23.14 16.49
CA GLU A 8 -0.75 -24.16 16.43
C GLU A 8 -1.10 -25.35 15.51
N THR A 9 -2.36 -25.70 15.39
CA THR A 9 -2.87 -26.75 14.49
C THR A 9 -2.79 -26.41 13.00
N GLU A 10 -2.74 -25.12 12.60
CA GLU A 10 -2.54 -24.71 11.20
C GLU A 10 -1.05 -24.68 10.82
N LEU A 11 -0.15 -24.48 11.79
CA LEU A 11 1.31 -24.50 11.57
C LEU A 11 1.82 -25.93 11.30
N GLU A 12 1.25 -26.94 11.94
CA GLU A 12 1.66 -28.36 11.77
C GLU A 12 1.37 -28.92 10.37
N ASN A 13 0.51 -28.27 9.56
CA ASN A 13 0.09 -28.74 8.23
C ASN A 13 0.62 -27.91 7.05
N ARG A 14 1.62 -27.03 7.24
CA ARG A 14 2.21 -26.25 6.13
C ARG A 14 3.20 -27.10 5.35
N PRO A 15 2.97 -27.35 4.05
CA PRO A 15 3.94 -28.06 3.23
C PRO A 15 5.25 -27.28 3.17
N SER A 16 6.39 -28.00 3.21
CA SER A 16 7.69 -27.40 2.95
C SER A 16 7.77 -26.85 1.53
N VAL A 17 8.74 -25.98 1.28
CA VAL A 17 8.98 -25.41 -0.06
C VAL A 17 9.24 -26.50 -1.08
N GLU A 18 10.02 -27.52 -0.71
CA GLU A 18 10.29 -28.69 -1.56
C GLU A 18 9.01 -29.48 -1.87
N ALA A 19 8.15 -29.68 -0.87
CA ALA A 19 6.88 -30.39 -1.06
C ALA A 19 5.94 -29.62 -1.99
N LYS A 20 5.90 -28.28 -1.90
CA LYS A 20 5.13 -27.41 -2.80
C LYS A 20 5.64 -27.50 -4.24
N ALA A 21 6.96 -27.36 -4.44
CA ALA A 21 7.59 -27.46 -5.75
C ALA A 21 7.39 -28.86 -6.36
N LEU A 22 7.58 -29.93 -5.56
CA LEU A 22 7.37 -31.30 -6.00
C LEU A 22 5.91 -31.54 -6.42
N ARG A 23 4.94 -31.02 -5.69
CA ARG A 23 3.51 -31.17 -6.03
C ARG A 23 3.17 -30.51 -7.37
N ILE A 24 3.76 -29.37 -7.68
CA ILE A 24 3.67 -28.73 -9.00
C ILE A 24 4.30 -29.64 -10.06
N ASN A 25 5.54 -30.10 -9.84
CA ASN A 25 6.28 -30.93 -10.78
C ASN A 25 5.60 -32.27 -11.11
N LEU A 26 4.92 -32.87 -10.12
CA LEU A 26 4.20 -34.13 -10.31
C LEU A 26 2.84 -33.95 -11.01
N ASN A 27 2.35 -32.72 -11.16
CA ASN A 27 1.09 -32.47 -11.86
C ASN A 27 1.31 -32.45 -13.38
N LYS A 28 0.98 -33.55 -14.03
CA LYS A 28 1.15 -33.73 -15.48
C LYS A 28 0.40 -32.72 -16.36
N TYR A 29 -0.53 -31.96 -15.80
CA TYR A 29 -1.29 -30.94 -16.52
C TYR A 29 -0.66 -29.55 -16.47
N ILE A 30 0.21 -29.27 -15.49
CA ILE A 30 0.90 -27.99 -15.36
C ILE A 30 2.15 -28.01 -16.24
N TYR A 31 2.33 -26.94 -17.05
CA TYR A 31 3.48 -26.80 -17.92
C TYR A 31 3.82 -25.33 -18.16
N GLY A 32 5.07 -24.94 -17.95
CA GLY A 32 5.39 -23.53 -18.07
C GLY A 32 6.87 -23.18 -18.04
N THR A 33 7.12 -21.88 -17.96
CA THR A 33 8.47 -21.29 -18.06
C THR A 33 8.76 -20.38 -16.86
N PHE A 34 10.05 -20.21 -16.57
CA PHE A 34 10.59 -19.24 -15.62
C PHE A 34 11.49 -18.25 -16.34
N ALA A 35 11.27 -16.94 -16.12
CA ALA A 35 12.12 -15.85 -16.64
C ALA A 35 12.54 -14.93 -15.48
N GLU A 36 13.82 -14.88 -15.22
CA GLU A 36 14.38 -14.25 -14.03
C GLU A 36 15.45 -13.23 -14.41
N ILE A 37 15.20 -11.94 -14.08
CA ILE A 37 16.14 -10.86 -14.32
C ILE A 37 16.78 -10.42 -13.00
N GLY A 38 18.10 -10.25 -13.00
CA GLY A 38 18.86 -9.86 -11.83
C GLY A 38 19.08 -11.03 -10.88
N ALA A 39 18.68 -10.90 -9.62
CA ALA A 39 19.02 -11.82 -8.54
C ALA A 39 17.96 -12.89 -8.26
N GLY A 40 17.09 -13.20 -9.22
CA GLY A 40 15.88 -14.00 -9.00
C GLY A 40 15.98 -15.51 -9.21
N GLN A 41 17.17 -16.09 -9.44
CA GLN A 41 17.34 -17.46 -9.95
C GLN A 41 16.97 -18.58 -8.96
N GLU A 42 16.77 -18.27 -7.69
CA GLU A 42 16.48 -19.29 -6.67
C GLU A 42 15.10 -19.93 -6.84
N VAL A 43 14.13 -19.25 -7.49
CA VAL A 43 12.78 -19.83 -7.65
C VAL A 43 12.82 -21.08 -8.53
N ALA A 44 13.34 -20.99 -9.74
CA ALA A 44 13.48 -22.15 -10.64
C ALA A 44 14.34 -23.26 -10.01
N ARG A 45 15.38 -22.89 -9.26
CA ARG A 45 16.25 -23.83 -8.57
C ARG A 45 15.50 -24.74 -7.58
N HIS A 46 14.53 -24.21 -6.83
CA HIS A 46 13.70 -25.03 -5.95
C HIS A 46 12.95 -26.14 -6.69
N PHE A 47 12.37 -25.82 -7.87
CA PHE A 47 11.67 -26.83 -8.69
C PHE A 47 12.60 -27.90 -9.21
N PHE A 48 13.81 -27.54 -9.68
CA PHE A 48 14.78 -28.52 -10.15
C PHE A 48 15.31 -29.43 -9.02
N ARG A 49 15.56 -28.86 -7.84
CA ARG A 49 16.05 -29.63 -6.68
C ARG A 49 15.02 -30.60 -6.12
N SER A 50 13.73 -30.28 -6.25
CA SER A 50 12.64 -31.15 -5.78
C SER A 50 12.41 -32.37 -6.69
N GLY A 51 13.01 -32.40 -7.87
CA GLY A 51 12.90 -33.50 -8.83
C GLY A 51 11.62 -33.46 -9.67
N ALA A 52 11.48 -34.39 -10.61
CA ALA A 52 10.34 -34.56 -11.52
C ALA A 52 9.99 -33.31 -12.40
N ALA A 53 10.91 -32.34 -12.54
CA ALA A 53 10.67 -31.08 -13.24
C ALA A 53 10.55 -31.21 -14.77
N SER A 54 11.09 -32.27 -15.37
CA SER A 54 11.17 -32.43 -16.85
C SER A 54 9.83 -32.47 -17.56
N GLY A 55 8.75 -32.84 -16.87
CA GLY A 55 7.38 -32.87 -17.44
C GLY A 55 6.59 -31.59 -17.22
N THR A 56 7.15 -30.60 -16.47
CA THR A 56 6.45 -29.41 -16.01
C THR A 56 7.16 -28.14 -16.41
N ILE A 57 8.50 -28.09 -16.37
CA ILE A 57 9.28 -26.90 -16.70
C ILE A 57 9.80 -27.02 -18.13
N ALA A 58 9.24 -26.21 -19.01
CA ALA A 58 9.66 -26.13 -20.43
C ALA A 58 11.03 -25.48 -20.58
N LYS A 59 11.23 -24.37 -19.86
CA LYS A 59 12.40 -23.53 -19.98
C LYS A 59 12.60 -22.68 -18.71
N THR A 60 13.85 -22.39 -18.42
CA THR A 60 14.21 -21.27 -17.52
C THR A 60 15.21 -20.39 -18.22
N ILE A 61 15.10 -19.08 -18.03
CA ILE A 61 16.02 -18.09 -18.60
C ILE A 61 16.36 -17.05 -17.54
N SER A 62 17.65 -16.66 -17.48
CA SER A 62 18.13 -15.55 -16.66
C SER A 62 18.84 -14.54 -17.56
N ALA A 63 18.21 -13.40 -17.81
CA ALA A 63 18.77 -12.29 -18.58
C ALA A 63 19.40 -11.28 -17.61
N TYR A 64 20.69 -11.47 -17.29
CA TYR A 64 21.40 -10.68 -16.28
C TYR A 64 21.92 -9.33 -16.81
N ASP A 65 22.40 -9.30 -18.06
CA ASP A 65 22.87 -8.08 -18.71
C ASP A 65 21.73 -7.23 -19.22
N LYS A 66 21.81 -5.91 -19.02
CA LYS A 66 20.75 -4.97 -19.40
C LYS A 66 20.50 -4.95 -20.90
N ASN A 67 21.55 -4.84 -21.71
CA ASN A 67 21.42 -4.79 -23.17
C ASN A 67 20.84 -6.10 -23.70
N PHE A 68 21.28 -7.23 -23.14
CA PHE A 68 20.72 -8.52 -23.50
C PHE A 68 19.24 -8.63 -23.12
N SER A 69 18.86 -8.16 -21.94
CA SER A 69 17.46 -8.08 -21.50
C SER A 69 16.61 -7.18 -22.40
N ASP A 70 17.15 -6.05 -22.84
CA ASP A 70 16.47 -5.13 -23.77
C ASP A 70 16.27 -5.75 -25.17
N ASN A 71 17.24 -6.53 -25.64
CA ASN A 71 17.09 -7.25 -26.90
C ASN A 71 15.99 -8.34 -26.88
N ILE A 72 15.64 -8.87 -25.68
CA ILE A 72 14.57 -9.86 -25.54
C ILE A 72 13.22 -9.18 -25.29
N TYR A 73 13.16 -8.23 -24.34
CA TYR A 73 11.91 -7.70 -23.80
C TYR A 73 11.61 -6.26 -24.25
N GLY A 74 12.50 -5.64 -25.02
CA GLY A 74 12.43 -4.23 -25.42
C GLY A 74 13.01 -3.29 -24.36
N GLU A 75 13.33 -2.07 -24.78
CA GLU A 75 13.86 -1.03 -23.89
C GLU A 75 12.78 -0.48 -22.97
N GLU A 76 13.21 0.08 -21.84
CA GLU A 76 12.36 0.86 -20.91
C GLU A 76 12.65 2.36 -21.08
N ASP A 77 11.60 3.16 -21.21
CA ASP A 77 11.72 4.62 -21.48
C ASP A 77 12.52 5.35 -20.40
N ASP A 78 12.36 4.94 -19.13
CA ASP A 78 13.05 5.52 -17.97
C ASP A 78 14.36 4.79 -17.61
N LYS A 79 14.75 3.79 -18.40
CA LYS A 79 15.90 2.91 -18.18
C LYS A 79 15.92 2.20 -16.83
N ARG A 80 14.74 2.01 -16.23
CA ARG A 80 14.57 1.24 -15.00
C ARG A 80 14.10 -0.17 -15.33
N TYR A 81 14.76 -1.17 -14.77
CA TYR A 81 14.54 -2.58 -15.11
C TYR A 81 13.76 -3.33 -14.03
N VAL A 82 13.73 -2.81 -12.81
CA VAL A 82 12.94 -3.38 -11.70
C VAL A 82 11.63 -2.62 -11.63
N THR A 83 10.72 -2.92 -12.56
CA THR A 83 9.42 -2.24 -12.71
C THR A 83 8.31 -3.23 -13.03
N GLU A 84 7.08 -2.86 -12.73
CA GLU A 84 5.89 -3.62 -13.12
C GLU A 84 5.78 -3.72 -14.64
N ALA A 85 6.12 -2.65 -15.38
CA ALA A 85 6.10 -2.66 -16.85
C ALA A 85 7.05 -3.72 -17.41
N ARG A 86 8.28 -3.82 -16.88
CA ARG A 86 9.25 -4.85 -17.27
C ARG A 86 8.71 -6.25 -16.95
N LEU A 87 8.17 -6.46 -15.76
CA LEU A 87 7.55 -7.74 -15.39
C LEU A 87 6.47 -8.14 -16.39
N ASN A 88 5.56 -7.22 -16.73
CA ASN A 88 4.46 -7.49 -17.67
C ASN A 88 4.97 -7.81 -19.08
N LYS A 89 6.01 -7.13 -19.58
CA LYS A 89 6.67 -7.47 -20.84
C LYS A 89 7.24 -8.89 -20.81
N MET A 90 7.88 -9.28 -19.70
CA MET A 90 8.43 -10.63 -19.52
C MET A 90 7.32 -11.70 -19.53
N LEU A 91 6.28 -11.51 -18.72
CA LEU A 91 5.13 -12.46 -18.65
C LEU A 91 4.48 -12.65 -20.03
N ASN A 92 4.24 -11.55 -20.75
CA ASN A 92 3.65 -11.58 -22.08
C ASN A 92 4.55 -12.28 -23.11
N HIS A 93 5.83 -11.92 -23.14
CA HIS A 93 6.80 -12.46 -24.09
C HIS A 93 6.96 -13.98 -23.92
N GLU A 94 7.18 -14.40 -22.67
CA GLU A 94 7.46 -15.80 -22.37
C GLU A 94 6.22 -16.69 -22.57
N MET A 95 5.02 -16.17 -22.27
CA MET A 95 3.78 -16.91 -22.55
C MET A 95 3.57 -17.08 -24.05
N ARG A 96 3.74 -16.01 -24.84
CA ARG A 96 3.64 -16.08 -26.31
C ARG A 96 4.66 -17.08 -26.87
N LEU A 97 5.89 -17.02 -26.42
CA LEU A 97 6.96 -17.92 -26.87
C LEU A 97 6.63 -19.40 -26.51
N LEU A 98 6.04 -19.64 -25.35
CA LEU A 98 5.60 -20.97 -24.94
C LEU A 98 4.51 -21.50 -25.87
N GLU A 99 3.50 -20.67 -26.20
CA GLU A 99 2.40 -21.05 -27.10
C GLU A 99 2.86 -21.28 -28.56
N GLU A 100 3.83 -20.47 -29.03
CA GLU A 100 4.43 -20.65 -30.36
C GLU A 100 5.22 -21.97 -30.49
N ARG A 101 5.78 -22.47 -29.39
CA ARG A 101 6.65 -23.65 -29.36
C ARG A 101 5.92 -24.95 -29.04
N ILE A 102 4.86 -24.85 -28.26
CA ILE A 102 4.10 -25.98 -27.75
C ILE A 102 2.67 -25.87 -28.27
N SER A 103 2.33 -26.72 -29.28
CA SER A 103 1.02 -26.72 -29.90
C SER A 103 -0.08 -27.05 -28.89
N ARG A 104 -1.13 -26.26 -28.88
CA ARG A 104 -2.37 -26.52 -28.12
C ARG A 104 -3.11 -27.75 -28.62
N GLU A 105 -3.02 -28.02 -29.91
CA GLU A 105 -3.65 -29.19 -30.52
C GLU A 105 -3.05 -30.50 -30.02
N GLU A 106 -1.72 -30.51 -29.85
CA GLU A 106 -1.00 -31.66 -29.32
C GLU A 106 -1.05 -31.72 -27.77
N ASN A 107 -1.32 -30.62 -27.14
CA ASN A 107 -1.33 -30.48 -25.66
C ASN A 107 -2.65 -29.88 -25.13
N PRO A 108 -3.83 -30.41 -25.50
CA PRO A 108 -5.12 -29.79 -25.21
C PRO A 108 -5.47 -29.75 -23.71
N HIS A 109 -4.78 -30.54 -22.89
CA HIS A 109 -5.02 -30.64 -21.45
C HIS A 109 -3.99 -29.90 -20.59
N LYS A 110 -2.98 -29.27 -21.21
CA LYS A 110 -1.93 -28.56 -20.48
C LYS A 110 -2.40 -27.18 -20.04
N MET A 111 -2.29 -26.91 -18.75
CA MET A 111 -2.43 -25.58 -18.15
C MET A 111 -1.09 -24.88 -18.25
N PHE A 112 -0.99 -23.87 -19.13
CA PHE A 112 0.26 -23.14 -19.29
C PHE A 112 0.42 -22.10 -18.21
N PHE A 113 1.68 -21.89 -17.80
CA PHE A 113 2.06 -20.78 -16.93
C PHE A 113 3.40 -20.17 -17.36
N THR A 114 3.56 -18.90 -17.04
CA THR A 114 4.83 -18.20 -17.05
C THR A 114 5.00 -17.52 -15.69
N TYR A 115 6.08 -17.85 -15.01
CA TYR A 115 6.54 -17.11 -13.87
C TYR A 115 7.66 -16.17 -14.32
N ALA A 116 7.62 -14.91 -13.86
CA ALA A 116 8.71 -13.96 -14.10
C ALA A 116 9.02 -13.15 -12.84
N ASN A 117 10.28 -12.74 -12.74
CA ASN A 117 10.69 -11.75 -11.77
C ASN A 117 11.79 -10.80 -12.32
N THR A 118 11.81 -9.58 -11.82
CA THR A 118 12.88 -8.62 -12.04
C THR A 118 13.26 -8.02 -10.69
N VAL A 119 14.50 -8.26 -10.25
CA VAL A 119 14.92 -8.07 -8.86
C VAL A 119 16.30 -7.45 -8.77
N THR A 120 16.45 -6.48 -7.87
CA THR A 120 17.75 -6.01 -7.38
C THR A 120 17.87 -6.33 -5.89
N THR A 121 19.00 -6.88 -5.49
CA THR A 121 19.35 -7.06 -4.08
C THR A 121 20.03 -5.81 -3.52
N ILE A 122 20.27 -5.81 -2.22
CA ILE A 122 21.09 -4.80 -1.56
C ILE A 122 22.43 -4.65 -2.26
N ASP A 123 22.86 -3.42 -2.50
CA ASP A 123 24.15 -3.13 -3.13
C ASP A 123 25.32 -3.39 -2.17
N PHE A 124 26.51 -3.55 -2.72
CA PHE A 124 27.72 -3.82 -1.92
C PHE A 124 27.98 -2.74 -0.86
N ALA A 125 27.67 -1.49 -1.15
CA ALA A 125 27.82 -0.38 -0.22
C ALA A 125 26.68 -0.27 0.82
N LYS A 126 25.66 -1.14 0.72
CA LYS A 126 24.45 -1.16 1.58
C LYS A 126 23.69 0.17 1.58
N LYS A 127 23.79 0.95 0.52
CA LYS A 127 23.11 2.24 0.36
C LYS A 127 21.68 2.10 -0.15
N PHE A 128 21.44 1.11 -1.01
CA PHE A 128 20.13 0.86 -1.62
C PHE A 128 19.57 -0.46 -1.09
N LYS A 129 18.33 -0.40 -0.62
CA LYS A 129 17.60 -1.61 -0.19
C LYS A 129 17.20 -2.43 -1.42
N GLY A 130 17.29 -3.76 -1.32
CA GLY A 130 16.82 -4.65 -2.36
C GLY A 130 15.31 -4.63 -2.49
N HIS A 131 14.82 -4.75 -3.73
CA HIS A 131 13.40 -4.87 -4.04
C HIS A 131 13.19 -5.59 -5.38
N GLY A 132 11.97 -6.00 -5.65
CA GLY A 132 11.68 -6.68 -6.91
C GLY A 132 10.19 -6.74 -7.25
N TRP A 133 9.92 -6.90 -8.53
CA TRP A 133 8.63 -7.28 -9.04
C TRP A 133 8.65 -8.75 -9.42
N MET A 134 7.58 -9.49 -9.08
CA MET A 134 7.39 -10.87 -9.49
C MET A 134 5.94 -11.12 -9.85
N GLY A 135 5.70 -12.12 -10.68
CA GLY A 135 4.35 -12.47 -11.07
C GLY A 135 4.25 -13.80 -11.77
N ILE A 136 3.03 -14.26 -11.87
CA ILE A 136 2.66 -15.45 -12.63
C ILE A 136 1.46 -15.16 -13.51
N ARG A 137 1.57 -15.52 -14.79
CA ARG A 137 0.46 -15.61 -15.76
C ARG A 137 0.16 -17.08 -15.99
N TYR A 138 -1.09 -17.50 -15.82
CA TYR A 138 -1.41 -18.92 -15.79
C TYR A 138 -2.87 -19.22 -16.14
N GLN A 139 -3.16 -20.48 -16.34
CA GLN A 139 -4.51 -21.02 -16.53
C GLN A 139 -4.74 -22.17 -15.55
N ILE A 140 -5.98 -22.33 -15.11
CA ILE A 140 -6.47 -23.54 -14.42
C ILE A 140 -7.36 -24.38 -15.33
N ASP A 141 -7.81 -23.83 -16.44
CA ASP A 141 -8.50 -24.50 -17.53
C ASP A 141 -7.84 -24.07 -18.85
N PRO A 142 -7.32 -25.01 -19.68
CA PRO A 142 -6.68 -24.69 -20.94
C PRO A 142 -7.55 -23.94 -21.95
N LYS A 143 -8.87 -23.94 -21.76
CA LYS A 143 -9.85 -23.28 -22.64
C LYS A 143 -10.17 -21.84 -22.17
N GLN A 144 -9.76 -21.46 -20.97
CA GLN A 144 -10.01 -20.14 -20.41
C GLN A 144 -8.84 -19.19 -20.73
N PRO A 145 -9.10 -17.88 -20.81
CA PRO A 145 -8.04 -16.88 -20.86
C PRO A 145 -7.14 -16.96 -19.63
N TYR A 146 -5.95 -16.35 -19.74
CA TYR A 146 -4.99 -16.29 -18.65
C TYR A 146 -5.46 -15.35 -17.53
N SER A 147 -5.13 -15.75 -16.31
CA SER A 147 -5.17 -14.87 -15.13
C SER A 147 -3.76 -14.59 -14.65
N GLU A 148 -3.60 -13.51 -13.89
CA GLU A 148 -2.31 -13.03 -13.40
C GLU A 148 -2.38 -12.69 -11.92
N ILE A 149 -1.28 -12.96 -11.24
CA ILE A 149 -0.99 -12.41 -9.92
C ILE A 149 0.37 -11.74 -10.04
N THR A 150 0.43 -10.44 -9.77
CA THR A 150 1.68 -9.67 -9.74
C THR A 150 1.85 -9.03 -8.37
N LEU A 151 3.09 -8.97 -7.87
CA LEU A 151 3.39 -8.35 -6.60
C LEU A 151 4.76 -7.67 -6.60
N HIS A 152 4.88 -6.62 -5.79
CA HIS A 152 6.14 -5.97 -5.49
C HIS A 152 6.57 -6.33 -4.08
N VAL A 153 7.88 -6.57 -3.93
CA VAL A 153 8.50 -6.93 -2.66
C VAL A 153 9.66 -6.02 -2.32
N ARG A 154 9.87 -5.79 -1.03
CA ARG A 154 11.05 -5.12 -0.46
C ARG A 154 11.71 -6.03 0.53
N PHE A 155 13.03 -6.16 0.45
CA PHE A 155 13.79 -7.02 1.36
C PHE A 155 14.27 -6.24 2.58
N HIS A 156 14.14 -6.87 3.74
CA HIS A 156 14.63 -6.33 5.02
C HIS A 156 15.95 -6.99 5.44
N GLN A 157 16.28 -8.13 4.87
CA GLN A 157 17.57 -8.80 5.08
C GLN A 157 18.74 -7.91 4.65
N THR A 158 19.85 -7.99 5.38
CA THR A 158 21.03 -7.13 5.18
C THR A 158 22.12 -7.75 4.31
N GLU A 159 21.86 -8.93 3.74
CA GLU A 159 22.77 -9.66 2.86
C GLU A 159 22.07 -10.08 1.56
N ALA A 160 22.74 -9.86 0.42
CA ALA A 160 22.19 -10.21 -0.89
C ALA A 160 21.82 -11.70 -1.02
N ARG A 161 22.59 -12.59 -0.43
CA ARG A 161 22.32 -14.04 -0.42
C ARG A 161 21.00 -14.37 0.28
N LEU A 162 20.75 -13.78 1.47
CA LEU A 162 19.52 -14.01 2.22
C LEU A 162 18.30 -13.43 1.48
N GLN A 163 18.47 -12.30 0.79
CA GLN A 163 17.42 -11.72 -0.05
C GLN A 163 17.06 -12.63 -1.23
N GLN A 164 18.04 -13.28 -1.87
CA GLN A 164 17.82 -14.27 -2.92
C GLN A 164 17.09 -15.52 -2.39
N GLU A 165 17.51 -16.03 -1.24
CA GLU A 165 16.89 -17.18 -0.59
C GLU A 165 15.41 -16.91 -0.29
N VAL A 166 15.08 -15.78 0.33
CA VAL A 166 13.70 -15.37 0.61
C VAL A 166 12.88 -15.20 -0.67
N LEU A 167 13.49 -14.63 -1.72
CA LEU A 167 12.84 -14.52 -3.03
C LEU A 167 12.49 -15.89 -3.60
N GLY A 168 13.38 -16.86 -3.44
CA GLY A 168 13.13 -18.25 -3.83
C GLY A 168 11.90 -18.83 -3.15
N LEU A 169 11.78 -18.61 -1.85
CA LEU A 169 10.64 -19.12 -1.04
C LEU A 169 9.31 -18.49 -1.48
N ILE A 170 9.26 -17.15 -1.56
CA ILE A 170 8.02 -16.45 -1.95
C ILE A 170 7.62 -16.76 -3.41
N GLY A 171 8.59 -16.95 -4.32
CA GLY A 171 8.30 -17.33 -5.70
C GLY A 171 7.68 -18.73 -5.80
N VAL A 172 8.18 -19.72 -5.05
CA VAL A 172 7.55 -21.05 -4.98
C VAL A 172 6.16 -20.97 -4.35
N ASN A 173 5.99 -20.17 -3.29
CA ASN A 173 4.69 -19.95 -2.65
C ASN A 173 3.69 -19.31 -3.63
N LEU A 174 4.13 -18.37 -4.47
CA LEU A 174 3.30 -17.73 -5.49
C LEU A 174 2.84 -18.74 -6.55
N VAL A 175 3.77 -19.53 -7.11
CA VAL A 175 3.41 -20.55 -8.12
C VAL A 175 2.47 -21.61 -7.52
N TYR A 176 2.76 -22.07 -6.33
CA TYR A 176 1.90 -23.04 -5.63
C TYR A 176 0.53 -22.44 -5.32
N GLY A 177 0.49 -21.19 -4.82
CA GLY A 177 -0.73 -20.46 -4.49
C GLY A 177 -1.62 -20.25 -5.70
N ALA A 178 -1.04 -19.91 -6.85
CA ALA A 178 -1.76 -19.71 -8.10
C ALA A 178 -2.53 -20.97 -8.54
N PHE A 179 -1.97 -22.17 -8.40
CA PHE A 179 -2.64 -23.40 -8.81
C PHE A 179 -3.53 -24.04 -7.74
N TYR A 180 -3.22 -23.85 -6.46
CA TYR A 180 -3.89 -24.59 -5.38
C TYR A 180 -4.64 -23.73 -4.36
N LYS A 181 -4.54 -22.39 -4.44
CA LYS A 181 -5.14 -21.44 -3.49
C LYS A 181 -5.85 -20.25 -4.16
N TYR A 182 -5.94 -20.21 -5.46
CA TYR A 182 -6.50 -19.09 -6.25
C TYR A 182 -7.95 -18.74 -5.89
N ASN A 183 -8.74 -19.72 -5.46
CA ASN A 183 -10.15 -19.53 -5.09
C ASN A 183 -10.36 -18.83 -3.72
N GLU A 184 -9.31 -18.61 -2.96
CA GLU A 184 -9.33 -17.94 -1.67
C GLU A 184 -8.26 -16.83 -1.60
N PRO A 185 -8.39 -15.73 -2.40
CA PRO A 185 -7.33 -14.70 -2.54
C PRO A 185 -6.86 -14.11 -1.20
N LYS A 186 -7.77 -13.88 -0.24
CA LYS A 186 -7.40 -13.38 1.10
C LYS A 186 -6.53 -14.37 1.88
N LYS A 187 -6.77 -15.66 1.74
CA LYS A 187 -5.92 -16.69 2.36
C LYS A 187 -4.61 -16.86 1.58
N LEU A 188 -4.66 -16.74 0.23
CA LEU A 188 -3.47 -16.79 -0.61
C LEU A 188 -2.39 -15.80 -0.13
N LEU A 189 -2.78 -14.58 0.28
CA LEU A 189 -1.82 -13.62 0.84
C LEU A 189 -1.01 -14.21 1.99
N ARG A 190 -1.65 -14.89 2.94
CA ARG A 190 -0.96 -15.53 4.07
C ARG A 190 -0.06 -16.68 3.62
N TYR A 191 -0.48 -17.46 2.62
CA TYR A 191 0.33 -18.55 2.06
C TYR A 191 1.61 -18.07 1.37
N LEU A 192 1.65 -16.81 0.90
CA LEU A 192 2.87 -16.24 0.34
C LEU A 192 4.01 -16.19 1.38
N TYR A 193 3.69 -16.05 2.67
CA TYR A 193 4.65 -16.03 3.77
C TYR A 193 4.96 -17.40 4.37
N ASP A 194 4.42 -18.50 3.81
CA ASP A 194 4.75 -19.84 4.32
C ASP A 194 6.26 -20.11 4.25
N ASN A 195 6.83 -20.54 5.37
CA ASN A 195 8.27 -20.81 5.55
C ASN A 195 9.18 -19.58 5.37
N ILE A 196 8.65 -18.37 5.57
CA ILE A 196 9.38 -17.10 5.52
C ILE A 196 9.23 -16.41 6.87
N ASP A 197 10.34 -15.88 7.40
CA ASP A 197 10.30 -15.05 8.60
C ASP A 197 9.58 -13.73 8.30
N GLU A 198 8.68 -13.31 9.19
CA GLU A 198 7.79 -12.16 8.97
C GLU A 198 8.52 -10.84 8.69
N ASP A 199 9.71 -10.68 9.27
CA ASP A 199 10.58 -9.51 9.14
C ASP A 199 11.59 -9.60 7.99
N ALA A 200 11.58 -10.68 7.19
CA ALA A 200 12.53 -10.87 6.10
C ALA A 200 12.17 -10.09 4.83
N ILE A 201 10.88 -9.93 4.58
CA ILE A 201 10.35 -9.36 3.33
C ILE A 201 9.03 -8.63 3.58
N GLU A 202 8.78 -7.58 2.83
CA GLU A 202 7.54 -6.82 2.77
C GLU A 202 6.90 -7.00 1.40
N ILE A 203 5.57 -7.24 1.35
CA ILE A 203 4.77 -7.14 0.13
C ILE A 203 3.99 -5.84 0.21
N ASP A 204 4.40 -4.81 -0.52
CA ASP A 204 3.77 -3.50 -0.50
C ASP A 204 2.76 -3.26 -1.62
N THR A 205 2.70 -4.16 -2.61
CA THR A 205 1.72 -4.11 -3.69
C THR A 205 1.40 -5.53 -4.17
N ILE A 206 0.13 -5.81 -4.42
CA ILE A 206 -0.33 -7.03 -5.09
C ILE A 206 -1.52 -6.71 -5.99
N ASN A 207 -1.55 -7.32 -7.19
CA ASN A 207 -2.66 -7.21 -8.12
C ASN A 207 -3.07 -8.59 -8.62
N PHE A 208 -4.38 -8.80 -8.68
CA PHE A 208 -5.05 -9.98 -9.24
C PHE A 208 -5.80 -9.55 -10.48
N ASN A 209 -5.57 -10.19 -11.61
CA ASN A 209 -6.18 -9.84 -12.90
C ASN A 209 -6.63 -11.10 -13.66
N GLY A 210 -7.60 -10.92 -14.54
CA GLY A 210 -8.12 -11.96 -15.40
C GLY A 210 -9.32 -12.72 -14.86
N PRO A 211 -9.85 -13.70 -15.62
CA PRO A 211 -11.15 -14.30 -15.37
C PRO A 211 -11.30 -15.03 -14.04
N LEU A 212 -10.21 -15.51 -13.44
CA LEU A 212 -10.26 -16.12 -12.10
C LEU A 212 -10.52 -15.10 -10.99
N PHE A 213 -10.33 -13.82 -11.28
CA PHE A 213 -10.29 -12.75 -10.29
C PHE A 213 -11.23 -11.58 -10.60
N GLU A 214 -12.23 -11.76 -11.45
CA GLU A 214 -13.20 -10.71 -11.83
C GLU A 214 -13.92 -10.10 -10.63
N GLU A 215 -14.16 -10.91 -9.59
CA GLU A 215 -14.81 -10.44 -8.35
C GLU A 215 -13.82 -9.96 -7.27
N VAL A 216 -12.51 -9.98 -7.57
CA VAL A 216 -11.49 -9.58 -6.60
C VAL A 216 -11.22 -8.08 -6.72
N ASP A 217 -11.52 -7.33 -5.67
CA ASP A 217 -11.12 -5.92 -5.59
C ASP A 217 -9.70 -5.80 -5.03
N ASN A 218 -8.78 -5.30 -5.86
CA ASN A 218 -7.37 -5.15 -5.50
C ASN A 218 -7.15 -4.18 -4.32
N ARG A 219 -8.06 -3.23 -4.09
CA ARG A 219 -8.01 -2.33 -2.92
C ARG A 219 -8.27 -3.09 -1.63
N LEU A 220 -9.20 -4.06 -1.65
CA LEU A 220 -9.41 -4.96 -0.51
C LEU A 220 -8.21 -5.85 -0.26
N MET A 221 -7.55 -6.34 -1.31
CA MET A 221 -6.32 -7.12 -1.15
C MET A 221 -5.22 -6.27 -0.54
N SER A 222 -5.06 -5.03 -0.96
CA SER A 222 -4.13 -4.06 -0.37
C SER A 222 -4.44 -3.75 1.09
N LEU A 223 -5.72 -3.58 1.46
CA LEU A 223 -6.12 -3.48 2.87
C LEU A 223 -5.69 -4.73 3.67
N GLN A 224 -5.83 -5.94 3.09
CA GLN A 224 -5.38 -7.16 3.76
C GLN A 224 -3.86 -7.20 3.96
N LEU A 225 -3.06 -6.64 3.04
CA LEU A 225 -1.61 -6.52 3.25
C LEU A 225 -1.30 -5.74 4.53
N VAL A 226 -1.89 -4.55 4.69
CA VAL A 226 -1.70 -3.71 5.89
C VAL A 226 -2.29 -4.38 7.15
N ARG A 227 -3.47 -4.98 7.04
CA ARG A 227 -4.15 -5.66 8.15
C ARG A 227 -3.37 -6.87 8.66
N ASN A 228 -2.73 -7.59 7.76
CA ASN A 228 -1.91 -8.77 8.09
C ASN A 228 -0.45 -8.40 8.48
N GLY A 229 -0.07 -7.12 8.48
CA GLY A 229 1.29 -6.67 8.79
C GLY A 229 2.33 -6.98 7.72
N MET A 230 1.89 -7.27 6.49
CA MET A 230 2.77 -7.55 5.35
C MET A 230 3.42 -6.28 4.78
N THR A 231 2.82 -5.13 5.05
CA THR A 231 3.34 -3.79 4.82
C THR A 231 2.72 -2.81 5.81
N ASP A 232 3.37 -1.69 6.05
CA ASP A 232 2.86 -0.63 6.93
C ASP A 232 1.87 0.30 6.22
N ALA A 233 1.97 0.45 4.90
CA ALA A 233 1.08 1.32 4.14
C ALA A 233 0.92 0.89 2.68
N VAL A 234 -0.25 1.18 2.12
CA VAL A 234 -0.58 1.04 0.69
C VAL A 234 -1.21 2.32 0.17
N MET A 235 -1.11 2.57 -1.13
CA MET A 235 -1.65 3.79 -1.74
C MET A 235 -2.49 3.47 -2.98
N PHE A 236 -3.49 4.33 -3.24
CA PHE A 236 -4.35 4.29 -4.42
C PHE A 236 -4.33 5.64 -5.12
N ASN A 237 -4.30 5.61 -6.45
CA ASN A 237 -4.47 6.81 -7.26
C ASN A 237 -5.96 7.24 -7.33
N PRO A 238 -6.27 8.41 -7.93
CA PRO A 238 -7.66 8.86 -8.10
C PRO A 238 -8.57 7.87 -8.84
N GLU A 239 -8.03 7.05 -9.73
CA GLU A 239 -8.76 6.01 -10.46
C GLU A 239 -9.03 4.78 -9.57
N GLY A 240 -8.48 4.73 -8.36
CA GLY A 240 -8.62 3.62 -7.41
C GLY A 240 -7.68 2.45 -7.68
N ASN A 241 -6.66 2.63 -8.52
CA ASN A 241 -5.64 1.62 -8.76
C ASN A 241 -4.53 1.67 -7.71
N ASN A 242 -3.96 0.51 -7.39
CA ASN A 242 -2.79 0.43 -6.53
C ASN A 242 -1.61 1.18 -7.15
N ILE A 243 -0.94 1.98 -6.35
CA ILE A 243 0.30 2.68 -6.75
C ILE A 243 1.41 2.40 -5.75
N LEU A 244 2.62 2.27 -6.27
CA LEU A 244 3.79 2.01 -5.44
C LEU A 244 4.26 3.31 -4.76
N PRO A 245 4.29 3.39 -3.41
CA PRO A 245 4.72 4.59 -2.68
C PRO A 245 6.08 5.10 -3.12
N ALA A 246 7.04 4.19 -3.36
CA ALA A 246 8.39 4.54 -3.81
C ALA A 246 8.43 5.27 -5.17
N ARG A 247 7.42 5.06 -6.04
CA ARG A 247 7.31 5.75 -7.33
C ARG A 247 6.60 7.09 -7.18
N GLU A 248 5.49 7.08 -6.45
CA GLU A 248 4.61 8.25 -6.30
C GLU A 248 5.26 9.37 -5.50
N LEU A 249 5.99 9.01 -4.43
CA LEU A 249 6.53 9.97 -3.46
C LEU A 249 7.99 10.39 -3.73
N TYR A 250 8.65 9.74 -4.70
CA TYR A 250 10.09 10.00 -4.93
C TYR A 250 10.37 11.44 -5.32
N LYS A 251 11.13 12.13 -4.45
CA LYS A 251 11.51 13.55 -4.61
C LYS A 251 10.32 14.51 -4.76
N LYS A 252 9.16 14.16 -4.21
CA LYS A 252 7.97 15.01 -4.18
C LYS A 252 7.88 15.80 -2.88
N ASN A 253 7.24 16.97 -2.96
CA ASN A 253 6.70 17.64 -1.79
C ASN A 253 5.40 16.91 -1.38
N ILE A 254 5.14 16.76 -0.09
CA ILE A 254 4.04 15.95 0.39
C ILE A 254 3.19 16.75 1.37
N LEU A 255 1.90 16.88 1.08
CA LEU A 255 0.89 17.35 2.02
C LEU A 255 -0.01 16.18 2.42
N THR A 256 -0.13 15.89 3.71
CA THR A 256 -0.96 14.80 4.20
C THR A 256 -2.07 15.30 5.11
N LEU A 257 -3.30 14.85 4.85
CA LEU A 257 -4.45 15.01 5.70
C LEU A 257 -4.88 13.65 6.24
N ARG A 258 -4.79 13.44 7.56
CA ARG A 258 -5.25 12.22 8.24
C ARG A 258 -6.68 12.41 8.74
N GLY A 259 -7.54 11.44 8.45
CA GLY A 259 -8.93 11.49 8.92
C GLY A 259 -9.66 10.16 8.80
N SER A 260 -10.85 10.12 9.37
CA SER A 260 -11.76 8.96 9.20
C SER A 260 -12.51 8.99 7.88
N PHE A 261 -12.81 10.18 7.35
CA PHE A 261 -13.54 10.44 6.09
C PHE A 261 -14.82 9.57 5.96
N ARG A 262 -15.66 9.61 6.99
CA ARG A 262 -16.84 8.76 7.12
C ARG A 262 -18.13 9.56 7.37
N PRO A 263 -18.68 10.19 6.31
CA PRO A 263 -18.10 10.47 5.01
C PRO A 263 -17.06 11.61 5.06
N VAL A 264 -16.42 11.87 3.92
CA VAL A 264 -15.70 13.12 3.67
C VAL A 264 -16.70 14.26 3.63
N THR A 265 -16.36 15.41 4.23
CA THR A 265 -17.26 16.56 4.40
C THR A 265 -16.61 17.86 3.91
N LEU A 266 -17.38 18.93 3.77
CA LEU A 266 -16.87 20.25 3.35
C LEU A 266 -15.74 20.75 4.24
N VAL A 267 -15.77 20.48 5.55
CA VAL A 267 -14.65 20.86 6.44
C VAL A 267 -13.35 20.13 6.07
N ASN A 268 -13.41 18.89 5.59
CA ASN A 268 -12.19 18.17 5.18
C ASN A 268 -11.61 18.78 3.90
N ILE A 269 -12.47 19.21 2.98
CA ILE A 269 -12.06 19.85 1.73
C ILE A 269 -11.46 21.24 2.02
N ASP A 270 -12.13 22.05 2.81
CA ASP A 270 -11.61 23.36 3.20
C ASP A 270 -10.26 23.28 3.91
N MET A 271 -10.11 22.33 4.86
CA MET A 271 -8.83 22.03 5.52
C MET A 271 -7.72 21.73 4.49
N PHE A 272 -8.02 20.88 3.52
CA PHE A 272 -7.08 20.46 2.49
C PHE A 272 -6.73 21.62 1.55
N GLU A 273 -7.73 22.31 0.98
CA GLU A 273 -7.54 23.39 0.01
C GLU A 273 -6.75 24.56 0.60
N LYS A 274 -7.11 24.98 1.80
CA LYS A 274 -6.42 26.07 2.49
C LYS A 274 -5.01 25.70 2.93
N ALA A 275 -4.80 24.45 3.35
CA ALA A 275 -3.45 23.95 3.66
C ALA A 275 -2.59 23.82 2.40
N LEU A 276 -3.17 23.36 1.27
CA LEU A 276 -2.46 23.25 0.01
C LEU A 276 -2.06 24.62 -0.52
N ASP A 277 -2.99 25.60 -0.53
CA ASP A 277 -2.69 26.96 -0.93
C ASP A 277 -1.52 27.54 -0.12
N ALA A 278 -1.56 27.42 1.21
CA ALA A 278 -0.46 27.87 2.06
C ALA A 278 0.84 27.11 1.79
N PHE A 279 0.78 25.81 1.48
CA PHE A 279 1.94 24.97 1.28
C PHE A 279 2.64 25.24 -0.06
N ILE A 280 1.91 25.41 -1.17
CA ILE A 280 2.51 25.69 -2.47
C ILE A 280 3.17 27.06 -2.56
N HIS A 281 2.80 27.99 -1.68
CA HIS A 281 3.44 29.32 -1.57
C HIS A 281 4.72 29.31 -0.71
N GLU A 282 5.10 28.19 -0.12
CA GLU A 282 6.38 28.07 0.58
C GLU A 282 7.56 28.11 -0.40
N PRO A 283 8.68 28.79 -0.05
CA PRO A 283 9.78 29.06 -1.00
C PRO A 283 10.43 27.82 -1.62
N GLU A 284 10.38 26.67 -0.94
CA GLU A 284 11.04 25.42 -1.38
C GLU A 284 10.05 24.41 -1.98
N VAL A 285 8.79 24.77 -2.14
CA VAL A 285 7.74 23.88 -2.65
C VAL A 285 7.53 24.14 -4.16
N GLU A 286 7.60 23.06 -4.91
CA GLU A 286 7.31 23.05 -6.36
C GLU A 286 5.90 22.46 -6.54
N GLU A 287 4.95 23.24 -7.03
CA GLU A 287 3.54 22.84 -7.15
C GLU A 287 3.38 21.59 -8.03
N ASP A 288 4.04 21.53 -9.19
CA ASP A 288 4.03 20.39 -10.13
C ASP A 288 4.67 19.12 -9.57
N LYS A 289 5.39 19.24 -8.47
CA LYS A 289 6.00 18.13 -7.73
C LYS A 289 5.38 17.91 -6.36
N THR A 290 4.17 18.39 -6.15
CA THR A 290 3.46 18.23 -4.87
C THR A 290 2.43 17.11 -4.98
N VAL A 291 2.43 16.23 -3.98
CA VAL A 291 1.45 15.14 -3.82
C VAL A 291 0.64 15.40 -2.57
N VAL A 292 -0.69 15.35 -2.72
CA VAL A 292 -1.63 15.42 -1.61
C VAL A 292 -2.11 14.02 -1.27
N ILE A 293 -2.02 13.63 0.00
CA ILE A 293 -2.39 12.32 0.50
C ILE A 293 -3.51 12.43 1.52
N PHE A 294 -4.62 11.74 1.26
CA PHE A 294 -5.66 11.50 2.26
C PHE A 294 -5.38 10.15 2.94
N GLU A 295 -5.00 10.21 4.21
CA GLU A 295 -4.60 9.02 4.98
C GLU A 295 -5.73 8.54 5.88
N ILE A 296 -6.06 7.24 5.76
CA ILE A 296 -6.95 6.51 6.67
C ILE A 296 -6.10 5.46 7.40
N THR A 297 -6.04 5.54 8.72
CA THR A 297 -5.32 4.53 9.51
C THR A 297 -6.18 3.30 9.79
N LEU A 298 -5.57 2.15 10.06
CA LEU A 298 -6.29 0.98 10.57
C LEU A 298 -7.05 1.30 11.88
N SER A 299 -6.52 2.20 12.71
CA SER A 299 -7.20 2.68 13.93
C SER A 299 -8.50 3.42 13.59
N ASN A 300 -8.50 4.25 12.54
CA ASN A 300 -9.73 4.90 12.06
C ASN A 300 -10.77 3.89 11.54
N LEU A 301 -10.31 2.81 10.90
CA LEU A 301 -11.19 1.75 10.41
C LEU A 301 -11.76 0.89 11.55
N ARG A 302 -11.00 0.70 12.64
CA ARG A 302 -11.42 -0.08 13.84
C ARG A 302 -12.19 0.72 14.87
N ALA A 303 -12.37 2.01 14.69
CA ALA A 303 -12.98 2.89 15.71
C ALA A 303 -14.37 2.47 16.20
N GLN A 304 -15.08 1.60 15.48
CA GLN A 304 -16.38 1.03 15.84
C GLN A 304 -16.36 -0.51 15.96
N GLY A 305 -15.21 -1.12 16.18
CA GLY A 305 -15.04 -2.57 16.30
C GLY A 305 -14.19 -3.18 15.20
N GLU A 306 -14.57 -4.34 14.67
CA GLU A 306 -13.87 -4.95 13.54
C GLU A 306 -13.96 -4.10 12.27
N ILE A 307 -12.96 -4.24 11.39
CA ILE A 307 -12.93 -3.51 10.12
C ILE A 307 -14.07 -4.02 9.23
N ASP A 308 -14.99 -3.12 8.93
CA ASP A 308 -16.01 -3.32 7.89
C ASP A 308 -15.40 -3.00 6.51
N GLU A 309 -15.23 -4.04 5.70
CA GLU A 309 -14.63 -3.93 4.36
C GLU A 309 -15.47 -3.06 3.42
N LYS A 310 -16.80 -3.08 3.56
CA LYS A 310 -17.69 -2.22 2.77
C LYS A 310 -17.51 -0.77 3.15
N ASP A 311 -17.47 -0.45 4.44
CA ASP A 311 -17.21 0.90 4.93
C ASP A 311 -15.85 1.43 4.46
N PHE A 312 -14.82 0.58 4.47
CA PHE A 312 -13.51 0.91 3.89
C PHE A 312 -13.61 1.26 2.41
N MET A 313 -14.27 0.39 1.61
CA MET A 313 -14.44 0.62 0.17
C MET A 313 -15.22 1.89 -0.13
N ASP A 314 -16.26 2.17 0.66
CA ASP A 314 -17.05 3.39 0.53
C ASP A 314 -16.16 4.63 0.73
N ARG A 315 -15.35 4.68 1.78
CA ARG A 315 -14.42 5.79 2.05
C ARG A 315 -13.37 5.96 0.97
N ALA A 316 -12.69 4.88 0.58
CA ALA A 316 -11.66 4.92 -0.45
C ALA A 316 -12.26 5.39 -1.79
N LYS A 317 -13.43 4.90 -2.18
CA LYS A 317 -14.12 5.29 -3.40
C LYS A 317 -14.49 6.78 -3.41
N LEU A 318 -14.99 7.31 -2.29
CA LEU A 318 -15.33 8.74 -2.19
C LEU A 318 -14.09 9.62 -2.34
N LEU A 319 -13.00 9.31 -1.64
CA LEU A 319 -11.77 10.11 -1.73
C LEU A 319 -11.14 10.04 -3.12
N CYS A 320 -11.07 8.86 -3.72
CA CYS A 320 -10.58 8.70 -5.09
C CYS A 320 -11.44 9.50 -6.09
N SER A 321 -12.79 9.49 -5.94
CA SER A 321 -13.69 10.23 -6.82
C SER A 321 -13.54 11.75 -6.76
N LEU A 322 -12.92 12.27 -5.70
CA LEU A 322 -12.55 13.68 -5.55
C LEU A 322 -11.17 14.01 -6.18
N GLY A 323 -10.53 13.05 -6.84
CA GLY A 323 -9.24 13.26 -7.50
C GLY A 323 -8.02 13.17 -6.56
N HIS A 324 -8.16 12.54 -5.38
CA HIS A 324 -7.09 12.49 -4.39
C HIS A 324 -6.38 11.14 -4.33
N VAL A 325 -5.10 11.18 -3.98
CA VAL A 325 -4.34 9.98 -3.60
C VAL A 325 -4.75 9.57 -2.20
N VAL A 326 -5.09 8.29 -2.05
CA VAL A 326 -5.52 7.71 -0.77
C VAL A 326 -4.44 6.77 -0.24
N MET A 327 -4.07 6.94 1.03
CA MET A 327 -3.16 6.05 1.74
C MET A 327 -3.91 5.32 2.85
N ILE A 328 -3.69 4.01 2.95
CA ILE A 328 -4.12 3.21 4.10
C ILE A 328 -2.88 2.81 4.86
N SER A 329 -2.85 3.10 6.16
CA SER A 329 -1.66 2.87 6.98
C SER A 329 -1.94 2.20 8.31
N ASN A 330 -0.90 1.61 8.89
CA ASN A 330 -0.89 1.10 10.27
C ASN A 330 -0.20 2.09 11.24
N PHE A 331 0.05 3.33 10.82
CA PHE A 331 0.72 4.32 11.64
C PHE A 331 -0.25 4.93 12.67
N LYS A 332 -0.18 4.50 13.91
CA LYS A 332 -0.97 5.08 15.00
C LYS A 332 -0.50 6.51 15.29
N GLU A 333 0.81 6.72 15.42
CA GLU A 333 1.43 7.98 15.73
C GLU A 333 1.93 8.72 14.48
N TYR A 334 1.85 10.06 14.49
CA TYR A 334 2.24 10.89 13.34
C TYR A 334 3.74 10.80 13.01
N TYR A 335 4.62 10.62 14.00
CA TYR A 335 6.05 10.51 13.74
C TYR A 335 6.39 9.28 12.88
N LYS A 336 5.64 8.18 13.02
CA LYS A 336 5.82 6.97 12.18
C LYS A 336 5.43 7.22 10.73
N LEU A 337 4.34 7.97 10.50
CA LEU A 337 3.96 8.40 9.17
C LEU A 337 5.05 9.25 8.53
N VAL A 338 5.55 10.26 9.27
CA VAL A 338 6.60 11.15 8.74
C VAL A 338 7.90 10.39 8.48
N ASP A 339 8.29 9.48 9.36
CA ASP A 339 9.47 8.61 9.18
C ASP A 339 9.32 7.75 7.93
N TYR A 340 8.15 7.15 7.71
CA TYR A 340 7.84 6.40 6.50
C TYR A 340 7.95 7.26 5.24
N LEU A 341 7.29 8.42 5.19
CA LEU A 341 7.33 9.32 4.04
C LEU A 341 8.75 9.83 3.75
N SER A 342 9.54 10.05 4.80
CA SER A 342 10.93 10.50 4.73
C SER A 342 11.88 9.51 4.03
N GLN A 343 11.49 8.25 3.90
CA GLN A 343 12.27 7.25 3.15
C GLN A 343 12.25 7.53 1.65
N TYR A 344 11.23 8.20 1.15
CA TYR A 344 11.01 8.45 -0.28
C TYR A 344 11.40 9.86 -0.72
N THR A 345 11.28 10.84 0.16
CA THR A 345 11.58 12.24 -0.15
C THR A 345 12.39 12.94 0.91
N LYS A 346 13.19 13.93 0.49
CA LYS A 346 13.84 14.92 1.35
C LYS A 346 13.32 16.34 1.10
N LYS A 347 12.27 16.44 0.26
CA LYS A 347 11.57 17.70 -0.02
C LYS A 347 10.68 18.10 1.16
N GLN A 348 10.03 19.25 1.06
CA GLN A 348 9.09 19.74 2.07
C GLN A 348 7.95 18.75 2.31
N MET A 349 7.61 18.57 3.58
CA MET A 349 6.45 17.80 4.01
C MET A 349 5.55 18.65 4.90
N ALA A 350 4.25 18.42 4.79
CA ALA A 350 3.25 19.09 5.60
C ALA A 350 2.21 18.10 6.12
N LEU A 351 1.78 18.32 7.36
CA LEU A 351 0.61 17.67 7.93
C LEU A 351 -0.47 18.73 8.14
N CYS A 352 -1.63 18.55 7.52
CA CYS A 352 -2.80 19.35 7.87
C CYS A 352 -3.60 18.62 8.94
N MET A 353 -3.90 19.29 10.06
CA MET A 353 -4.67 18.69 11.14
C MET A 353 -5.47 19.72 11.94
N GLY A 354 -6.59 19.28 12.52
CA GLY A 354 -7.36 20.11 13.45
C GLY A 354 -6.71 20.21 14.82
N VAL A 355 -7.11 21.22 15.59
CA VAL A 355 -6.56 21.51 16.93
C VAL A 355 -6.60 20.31 17.87
N ASN A 356 -7.66 19.50 17.86
CA ASN A 356 -7.76 18.34 18.76
C ASN A 356 -6.64 17.33 18.50
N ASN A 357 -6.45 16.93 17.25
CA ASN A 357 -5.38 16.00 16.87
C ASN A 357 -3.99 16.60 17.15
N PHE A 358 -3.84 17.92 16.97
CA PHE A 358 -2.60 18.61 17.29
C PHE A 358 -2.29 18.61 18.78
N VAL A 359 -3.29 18.78 19.66
CA VAL A 359 -3.11 18.69 21.11
C VAL A 359 -2.73 17.26 21.52
N GLU A 360 -3.32 16.24 20.88
CA GLU A 360 -3.02 14.83 21.16
C GLU A 360 -1.56 14.46 20.88
N ILE A 361 -0.89 15.08 19.89
CA ILE A 361 0.54 14.77 19.65
C ILE A 361 1.47 15.21 20.79
N PHE A 362 1.01 16.06 21.73
CA PHE A 362 1.74 16.44 22.93
C PHE A 362 1.44 15.55 24.14
N ASP A 363 0.68 14.48 23.99
CA ASP A 363 0.42 13.53 25.05
C ASP A 363 1.53 12.47 25.12
N GLU A 364 2.31 12.49 26.21
CA GLU A 364 3.45 11.59 26.42
C GLU A 364 3.07 10.11 26.43
N GLN A 365 1.80 9.76 26.70
CA GLN A 365 1.35 8.36 26.70
C GLN A 365 1.55 7.64 25.37
N TYR A 366 1.55 8.37 24.25
CA TYR A 366 1.76 7.79 22.92
C TYR A 366 3.22 7.43 22.61
N TYR A 367 4.17 7.80 23.47
CA TYR A 367 5.62 7.68 23.21
C TYR A 367 6.36 6.87 24.26
N GLN A 368 5.64 6.14 25.13
CA GLN A 368 6.23 5.35 26.22
C GLN A 368 7.16 4.24 25.75
N ASP A 369 6.92 3.72 24.53
CA ASP A 369 7.75 2.68 23.91
C ASP A 369 9.06 3.21 23.30
N LEU A 370 9.26 4.53 23.27
CA LEU A 370 10.49 5.16 22.78
C LEU A 370 11.45 5.44 23.93
N GLY A 371 12.73 5.07 23.77
CA GLY A 371 13.76 5.32 24.77
C GLY A 371 13.93 6.80 25.13
N GLY A 372 13.75 7.69 24.16
CA GLY A 372 13.75 9.15 24.34
C GLY A 372 12.37 9.78 24.52
N GLY A 373 11.30 8.97 24.62
CA GLY A 373 9.92 9.43 24.80
C GLY A 373 9.47 10.42 23.74
N ILE A 374 8.71 11.44 24.17
CA ILE A 374 8.19 12.50 23.29
C ILE A 374 9.31 13.27 22.56
N LEU A 375 10.47 13.45 23.18
CA LEU A 375 11.59 14.18 22.55
C LEU A 375 12.13 13.42 21.33
N GLU A 376 12.24 12.10 21.41
CA GLU A 376 12.63 11.25 20.28
C GLU A 376 11.58 11.30 19.16
N ALA A 377 10.29 11.19 19.51
CA ALA A 377 9.21 11.27 18.56
C ALA A 377 9.20 12.60 17.78
N PHE A 378 9.32 13.71 18.48
CA PHE A 378 9.36 15.04 17.87
C PHE A 378 10.65 15.27 17.08
N GLY A 379 11.79 14.75 17.56
CA GLY A 379 13.04 14.72 16.79
C GLY A 379 12.87 14.03 15.44
N LYS A 380 12.27 12.85 15.42
CA LYS A 380 11.96 12.11 14.17
C LYS A 380 10.95 12.85 13.30
N MET A 381 9.90 13.43 13.89
CA MET A 381 8.85 14.12 13.14
C MET A 381 9.35 15.42 12.49
N PHE A 382 10.13 16.25 13.20
CA PHE A 382 10.55 17.57 12.74
C PHE A 382 11.98 17.62 12.17
N TYR A 383 12.68 16.50 12.11
CA TYR A 383 14.04 16.39 11.55
C TYR A 383 14.09 16.77 10.08
N ASN A 384 13.15 16.28 9.28
CA ASN A 384 12.98 16.68 7.91
C ASN A 384 12.07 17.92 7.87
N ASN A 385 12.18 18.74 6.84
CA ASN A 385 11.46 19.99 6.66
C ASN A 385 9.92 19.89 6.80
N LEU A 386 9.46 19.35 7.94
CA LEU A 386 8.03 19.20 8.24
C LEU A 386 7.48 20.50 8.82
N LYS A 387 6.30 20.90 8.34
CA LYS A 387 5.42 21.88 8.95
C LYS A 387 4.05 21.27 9.26
N VAL A 388 3.41 21.76 10.31
CA VAL A 388 2.02 21.43 10.65
C VAL A 388 1.15 22.63 10.32
N TYR A 389 0.22 22.46 9.40
CA TYR A 389 -0.84 23.43 9.11
C TYR A 389 -2.02 23.13 10.02
N LEU A 390 -2.27 24.08 10.93
CA LEU A 390 -3.25 23.93 11.99
C LEU A 390 -4.59 24.55 11.56
N TYR A 391 -5.58 23.70 11.35
CA TYR A 391 -6.93 24.12 11.05
C TYR A 391 -7.69 24.41 12.36
N PRO A 392 -8.34 25.57 12.51
CA PRO A 392 -9.00 25.96 13.73
C PRO A 392 -10.22 25.12 14.06
N MET A 393 -10.72 25.27 15.27
CA MET A 393 -11.98 24.71 15.74
C MET A 393 -12.74 25.73 16.57
N LYS A 394 -14.04 25.53 16.74
CA LYS A 394 -14.84 26.25 17.74
C LYS A 394 -14.96 25.45 19.02
N ASP A 395 -14.81 26.10 20.16
CA ASP A 395 -15.15 25.51 21.45
C ASP A 395 -16.67 25.58 21.73
N ASP A 396 -17.11 25.00 22.87
CA ASP A 396 -18.52 25.00 23.28
C ASP A 396 -19.13 26.40 23.49
N LYS A 397 -18.28 27.43 23.56
CA LYS A 397 -18.69 28.84 23.70
C LYS A 397 -18.68 29.60 22.37
N GLY A 398 -18.36 28.92 21.27
CA GLY A 398 -18.22 29.52 19.96
C GLY A 398 -16.92 30.28 19.72
N ILE A 399 -15.93 30.14 20.63
CA ILE A 399 -14.62 30.80 20.49
C ILE A 399 -13.75 29.99 19.52
N VAL A 400 -13.17 30.65 18.52
CA VAL A 400 -12.22 30.02 17.60
C VAL A 400 -10.90 29.74 18.31
N ILE A 401 -10.52 28.46 18.33
CA ILE A 401 -9.27 27.95 18.91
C ILE A 401 -8.26 27.74 17.79
N ASN A 402 -7.06 28.29 17.97
CA ASN A 402 -5.92 28.18 17.04
C ASN A 402 -4.60 28.04 17.84
N SER A 403 -3.45 28.21 17.19
CA SER A 403 -2.14 28.09 17.81
C SER A 403 -1.88 29.11 18.94
N ASN A 404 -2.63 30.22 19.02
CA ASN A 404 -2.42 31.26 20.01
C ASN A 404 -3.13 30.98 21.35
N ASN A 405 -4.27 30.25 21.30
CA ASN A 405 -5.13 30.07 22.46
C ASN A 405 -5.48 28.62 22.78
N LEU A 406 -4.91 27.63 22.04
CA LEU A 406 -5.08 26.21 22.35
C LEU A 406 -4.55 25.88 23.75
N LYS A 407 -5.16 24.88 24.39
CA LYS A 407 -4.80 24.45 25.74
C LYS A 407 -3.96 23.20 25.69
N LEU A 408 -2.75 23.27 26.21
CA LEU A 408 -1.85 22.14 26.44
C LEU A 408 -1.62 21.94 27.94
N HIS A 409 -1.21 20.71 28.30
CA HIS A 409 -0.73 20.46 29.66
C HIS A 409 0.39 21.43 30.03
N PRO A 410 0.44 22.00 31.25
CA PRO A 410 1.42 23.01 31.62
C PRO A 410 2.88 22.66 31.31
N ARG A 411 3.26 21.38 31.48
CA ARG A 411 4.62 20.87 31.15
C ARG A 411 4.98 20.98 29.67
N MET A 412 3.99 20.98 28.76
CA MET A 412 4.21 21.01 27.31
C MET A 412 4.24 22.42 26.73
N LYS A 413 3.87 23.45 27.51
CA LYS A 413 3.73 24.82 27.00
C LYS A 413 5.02 25.38 26.38
N ASP A 414 6.15 25.21 27.04
CA ASP A 414 7.42 25.78 26.55
C ASP A 414 8.00 24.93 25.42
N PHE A 415 7.79 23.61 25.46
CA PHE A 415 8.11 22.71 24.36
C PHE A 415 7.32 23.07 23.11
N TYR A 416 6.01 23.30 23.22
CA TYR A 416 5.17 23.77 22.13
C TYR A 416 5.64 25.13 21.57
N LYS A 417 5.96 26.12 22.43
CA LYS A 417 6.46 27.42 22.01
C LYS A 417 7.70 27.31 21.14
N PHE A 418 8.62 26.38 21.48
CA PHE A 418 9.79 26.12 20.65
C PHE A 418 9.42 25.84 19.19
N PHE A 419 8.49 24.92 18.93
CA PHE A 419 8.07 24.59 17.56
C PHE A 419 7.31 25.74 16.88
N LYS A 420 6.47 26.42 17.63
CA LYS A 420 5.71 27.58 17.12
C LYS A 420 6.64 28.71 16.69
N TYR A 421 7.58 29.12 17.54
CA TYR A 421 8.51 30.23 17.24
C TYR A 421 9.52 29.85 16.13
N ASN A 422 9.78 28.59 15.92
CA ASN A 422 10.60 28.10 14.80
C ASN A 422 9.79 27.88 13.50
N GLY A 423 8.55 28.35 13.42
CA GLY A 423 7.72 28.28 12.22
C GLY A 423 7.32 26.86 11.81
N LYS A 424 7.36 25.91 12.78
CA LYS A 424 6.95 24.52 12.50
C LYS A 424 5.44 24.32 12.61
N VAL A 425 4.72 25.29 13.17
CA VAL A 425 3.26 25.32 13.28
C VAL A 425 2.75 26.58 12.62
N VAL A 426 1.91 26.42 11.62
CA VAL A 426 1.33 27.49 10.79
C VAL A 426 -0.18 27.45 10.94
N ASP A 427 -0.80 28.54 11.38
CA ASP A 427 -2.26 28.63 11.43
C ASP A 427 -2.86 28.84 10.03
N ILE A 428 -3.95 28.18 9.76
CA ILE A 428 -4.81 28.46 8.62
C ILE A 428 -5.81 29.56 9.05
N PHE A 429 -5.75 30.71 8.40
CA PHE A 429 -6.60 31.86 8.72
C PHE A 429 -7.75 32.07 7.75
N ASP A 430 -7.60 31.69 6.49
CA ASP A 430 -8.60 31.82 5.46
C ASP A 430 -9.46 30.56 5.37
N PHE A 431 -10.30 30.34 6.37
CA PHE A 431 -11.20 29.19 6.49
C PHE A 431 -12.66 29.62 6.49
N GLU A 432 -13.55 28.71 6.08
CA GLU A 432 -14.99 28.94 6.12
C GLU A 432 -15.54 28.70 7.53
N GLU A 433 -15.96 29.79 8.21
CA GLU A 433 -16.35 29.73 9.62
C GLU A 433 -17.55 28.80 9.86
N ASP A 434 -18.48 28.71 8.93
CA ASP A 434 -19.66 27.84 9.00
C ASP A 434 -19.28 26.34 8.98
N TYR A 435 -18.17 26.00 8.33
CA TYR A 435 -17.69 24.60 8.25
C TYR A 435 -17.14 24.09 9.56
N LEU A 436 -16.71 24.95 10.50
CA LEU A 436 -16.24 24.53 11.81
C LEU A 436 -17.29 23.80 12.66
N ASN A 437 -18.57 23.88 12.27
CA ASN A 437 -19.68 23.18 12.94
C ASN A 437 -20.01 21.82 12.29
N ILE A 438 -19.33 21.41 11.22
CA ILE A 438 -19.57 20.18 10.49
C ILE A 438 -18.78 19.04 11.15
N PHE A 439 -19.49 18.01 11.64
CA PHE A 439 -18.90 16.84 12.27
C PHE A 439 -19.29 15.58 11.49
N SER A 440 -18.34 14.91 10.87
CA SER A 440 -18.56 13.69 10.07
C SER A 440 -19.39 12.63 10.82
N ARG A 441 -19.24 12.51 12.14
CA ARG A 441 -20.02 11.56 12.95
C ARG A 441 -21.51 11.89 12.98
N LYS A 442 -21.87 13.19 13.07
CA LYS A 442 -23.27 13.63 12.99
C LYS A 442 -23.85 13.40 11.60
N ILE A 443 -23.08 13.73 10.57
CA ILE A 443 -23.50 13.48 9.18
C ILE A 443 -23.73 11.99 8.93
N LEU A 444 -22.84 11.12 9.40
CA LEU A 444 -23.01 9.67 9.30
C LEU A 444 -24.30 9.20 9.99
N GLN A 445 -24.60 9.74 11.17
CA GLN A 445 -25.83 9.42 11.90
C GLN A 445 -27.06 9.84 11.08
N GLN A 446 -27.11 11.06 10.57
CA GLN A 446 -28.19 11.58 9.73
C GLN A 446 -28.41 10.70 8.48
N ILE A 447 -27.33 10.29 7.79
CA ILE A 447 -27.41 9.37 6.65
C ILE A 447 -28.09 8.05 7.05
N ARG A 448 -27.73 7.47 8.20
CA ARG A 448 -28.27 6.19 8.69
C ARG A 448 -29.70 6.28 9.17
N GLU A 449 -30.09 7.41 9.74
CA GLU A 449 -31.43 7.66 10.25
C GLU A 449 -32.41 8.10 9.15
N GLY A 450 -31.88 8.49 7.98
CA GLY A 450 -32.67 8.99 6.86
C GLY A 450 -33.19 10.42 7.10
N GLU A 451 -32.44 11.21 7.89
CA GLU A 451 -32.74 12.61 8.09
C GLU A 451 -32.53 13.42 6.82
N SER A 452 -33.04 14.65 6.78
CA SER A 452 -32.78 15.62 5.70
C SER A 452 -31.56 16.46 5.98
N ASP A 453 -31.09 17.19 4.95
CA ASP A 453 -30.08 18.25 5.05
C ASP A 453 -28.62 17.84 5.21
N TRP A 454 -28.28 16.55 5.37
CA TRP A 454 -26.89 16.10 5.45
C TRP A 454 -26.11 16.37 4.14
N GLU A 455 -26.79 16.42 3.02
CA GLU A 455 -26.22 16.57 1.68
C GLU A 455 -25.48 17.91 1.54
N LYS A 456 -25.98 18.99 2.14
CA LYS A 456 -25.40 20.33 2.11
C LYS A 456 -24.03 20.45 2.81
N HIS A 457 -23.66 19.44 3.59
CA HIS A 457 -22.40 19.39 4.31
C HIS A 457 -21.32 18.56 3.59
N LEU A 458 -21.66 18.03 2.41
CA LEU A 458 -20.76 17.21 1.60
C LEU A 458 -20.27 17.95 0.35
N PRO A 459 -19.09 17.60 -0.16
CA PRO A 459 -18.63 18.07 -1.46
C PRO A 459 -19.61 17.72 -2.59
N GLU A 460 -19.56 18.49 -3.66
CA GLU A 460 -20.40 18.29 -4.84
C GLU A 460 -20.26 16.86 -5.40
N GLY A 461 -21.37 16.25 -5.79
CA GLY A 461 -21.44 14.89 -6.34
C GLY A 461 -21.31 13.75 -5.30
N ILE A 462 -20.84 14.02 -4.09
CA ILE A 462 -20.64 12.99 -3.07
C ILE A 462 -21.97 12.43 -2.56
N ALA A 463 -22.98 13.28 -2.38
CA ALA A 463 -24.30 12.86 -1.95
C ALA A 463 -24.95 11.89 -2.93
N GLU A 464 -24.90 12.20 -4.25
CA GLU A 464 -25.40 11.32 -5.31
C GLU A 464 -24.65 9.99 -5.31
N LEU A 465 -23.31 10.02 -5.13
CA LEU A 465 -22.50 8.81 -5.10
C LEU A 465 -22.86 7.90 -3.91
N ILE A 466 -23.09 8.50 -2.72
CA ILE A 466 -23.55 7.79 -1.52
C ILE A 466 -24.90 7.11 -1.77
N LYS A 467 -25.87 7.85 -2.33
CA LYS A 467 -27.20 7.32 -2.65
C LYS A 467 -27.15 6.22 -3.70
N LYS A 468 -26.46 6.45 -4.82
CA LYS A 468 -26.32 5.52 -5.95
C LYS A 468 -25.71 4.18 -5.52
N ASN A 469 -24.69 4.22 -4.67
CA ASN A 469 -23.95 3.02 -4.26
C ASN A 469 -24.41 2.47 -2.87
N LYS A 470 -25.47 3.04 -2.28
CA LYS A 470 -26.00 2.65 -0.95
C LYS A 470 -24.89 2.58 0.12
N MET A 471 -24.07 3.64 0.18
CA MET A 471 -22.93 3.70 1.08
C MET A 471 -23.32 3.98 2.52
N PHE A 472 -22.45 3.63 3.47
CA PHE A 472 -22.54 3.92 4.91
C PHE A 472 -23.81 3.44 5.61
N GLY A 473 -24.60 2.57 4.98
CA GLY A 473 -25.85 2.08 5.54
C GLY A 473 -27.02 3.06 5.39
N ILE A 474 -26.98 3.92 4.35
CA ILE A 474 -28.12 4.79 4.01
C ILE A 474 -29.39 3.97 3.87
N LYS A 475 -30.46 4.42 4.51
CA LYS A 475 -31.78 3.83 4.33
C LYS A 475 -32.33 4.23 2.95
N PRO A 476 -33.05 3.32 2.28
CA PRO A 476 -33.69 3.60 0.99
C PRO A 476 -34.73 4.70 1.07
#